data_d3aca030ff5cff12adebbb223680dabb
#
_entry.id   d3aca030ff5cff12adebbb223680dabb
#
_cell.length_a   1.000
_cell.length_b   1.000
_cell.length_c   1.000
_cell.angle_alpha   90.00
_cell.angle_beta   90.00
_cell.angle_gamma   90.00
#
_symmetry.space_group_name_H-M   'P 1'
#
loop_
_entity.id
_entity.type
_entity.pdbx_description
1 polymer ?
#
loop_
_entity_poly.entity_id
_entity_poly.type
_entity_poly.pdbx_seq_one_letter_code
_entity_poly.pdbx_strand_id
1 'polypeptide(L)'
;MAQFVVNPGRFDPYKNFKFRVKWDGRYVAGVSRVSALIRRTQVLQHREGGDPSSTRKSPGLTEYEPITLERGVTHDLEFEQWANKVWNYGAGLGSEVSLRDFRKDVVLEFYNEAGQLAMAYKIYRCWVSEYEALPALDANHPGVAIQKITLVHEGWERDYAVPEPVEPSITEPT
;
A
#
# COMPACT_ATOMS: atom_id res chain seq x y z
N MET A 1 8.93 24.25 -4.90
CA MET A 1 7.53 24.59 -4.55
C MET A 1 6.63 23.51 -5.11
N ALA A 2 5.75 22.94 -4.30
CA ALA A 2 4.80 21.94 -4.81
C ALA A 2 3.90 22.58 -5.86
N GLN A 3 3.71 21.92 -6.99
CA GLN A 3 2.97 22.47 -8.11
C GLN A 3 1.63 21.76 -8.25
N PHE A 4 0.56 22.52 -8.13
CA PHE A 4 -0.80 22.09 -8.40
C PHE A 4 -1.27 22.78 -9.68
N VAL A 5 -1.78 21.98 -10.63
CA VAL A 5 -2.15 22.48 -11.96
C VAL A 5 -3.58 23.05 -11.96
N VAL A 6 -4.49 22.36 -11.28
CA VAL A 6 -5.92 22.71 -11.20
C VAL A 6 -6.19 23.70 -10.07
N ASN A 7 -5.41 23.65 -9.00
CA ASN A 7 -5.56 24.50 -7.83
C ASN A 7 -4.34 25.42 -7.65
N PRO A 8 -4.17 26.46 -8.45
CA PRO A 8 -2.96 27.29 -8.42
C PRO A 8 -2.77 28.06 -7.12
N GLY A 9 -3.82 28.25 -6.33
CA GLY A 9 -3.78 28.84 -4.99
C GLY A 9 -3.42 27.86 -3.86
N ARG A 10 -3.25 26.58 -4.16
CA ARG A 10 -2.86 25.58 -3.17
C ARG A 10 -1.34 25.52 -3.05
N PHE A 11 -0.82 25.76 -1.86
CA PHE A 11 0.60 25.66 -1.55
C PHE A 11 0.95 24.43 -0.69
N ASP A 12 -0.04 23.93 0.06
CA ASP A 12 0.15 22.80 0.98
C ASP A 12 0.11 21.46 0.26
N PRO A 13 1.09 20.58 0.50
CA PRO A 13 1.03 19.19 0.03
C PRO A 13 -0.17 18.44 0.63
N TYR A 14 -0.56 17.34 0.01
CA TYR A 14 -1.57 16.45 0.57
C TYR A 14 -1.11 15.86 1.91
N LYS A 15 -2.08 15.67 2.82
CA LYS A 15 -1.84 15.07 4.13
C LYS A 15 -1.88 13.54 4.04
N ASN A 16 -1.17 12.88 4.92
CA ASN A 16 -0.99 11.42 4.88
C ASN A 16 -2.05 10.61 5.65
N PHE A 17 -3.10 11.24 6.15
CA PHE A 17 -4.06 10.56 7.02
C PHE A 17 -5.42 10.26 6.38
N LYS A 18 -5.66 10.73 5.16
CA LYS A 18 -6.90 10.47 4.41
C LYS A 18 -6.64 9.53 3.25
N PHE A 19 -6.90 8.25 3.48
CA PHE A 19 -6.69 7.20 2.48
C PHE A 19 -7.73 6.07 2.63
N ARG A 20 -7.92 5.32 1.58
CA ARG A 20 -8.71 4.08 1.57
C ARG A 20 -7.99 3.00 0.80
N VAL A 21 -8.21 1.77 1.19
CA VAL A 21 -7.69 0.58 0.51
C VAL A 21 -8.87 -0.18 -0.10
N LYS A 22 -8.68 -0.67 -1.31
CA LYS A 22 -9.72 -1.36 -2.08
C LYS A 22 -9.12 -2.59 -2.76
N TRP A 23 -9.82 -3.70 -2.69
CA TRP A 23 -9.60 -4.89 -3.51
C TRP A 23 -10.92 -5.60 -3.79
N ASP A 24 -10.95 -6.43 -4.84
CA ASP A 24 -12.17 -7.12 -5.29
C ASP A 24 -13.37 -6.17 -5.50
N GLY A 25 -13.10 -4.92 -5.92
CA GLY A 25 -14.13 -3.91 -6.13
C GLY A 25 -14.78 -3.32 -4.87
N ARG A 26 -14.27 -3.67 -3.67
CA ARG A 26 -14.81 -3.21 -2.38
C ARG A 26 -13.74 -2.51 -1.54
N TYR A 27 -14.19 -1.53 -0.76
CA TYR A 27 -13.33 -0.91 0.24
C TYR A 27 -13.13 -1.82 1.44
N VAL A 28 -11.90 -1.91 1.89
CA VAL A 28 -11.54 -2.67 3.09
C VAL A 28 -11.76 -1.79 4.31
N ALA A 29 -12.63 -2.26 5.19
CA ALA A 29 -12.97 -1.51 6.39
C ALA A 29 -11.84 -1.48 7.43
N GLY A 30 -11.70 -0.36 8.10
CA GLY A 30 -10.91 -0.22 9.31
C GLY A 30 -9.40 -0.16 9.13
N VAL A 31 -8.87 -0.11 7.92
CA VAL A 31 -7.42 0.05 7.71
C VAL A 31 -6.98 1.41 8.26
N SER A 32 -6.12 1.37 9.26
CA SER A 32 -5.61 2.55 9.97
C SER A 32 -4.22 2.97 9.52
N ARG A 33 -3.46 2.03 8.95
CA ARG A 33 -2.10 2.28 8.48
C ARG A 33 -1.76 1.44 7.26
N VAL A 34 -1.05 2.08 6.33
CA VAL A 34 -0.43 1.44 5.17
C VAL A 34 1.04 1.84 5.18
N SER A 35 1.94 0.87 4.99
CA SER A 35 3.36 1.17 4.88
C SER A 35 3.70 1.87 3.57
N ALA A 36 4.91 2.42 3.46
CA ALA A 36 5.34 3.14 2.27
C ALA A 36 5.42 2.24 1.03
N LEU A 37 5.10 2.81 -0.14
CA LEU A 37 5.36 2.18 -1.42
C LEU A 37 6.80 2.49 -1.84
N ILE A 38 7.66 1.47 -1.86
CA ILE A 38 9.09 1.62 -2.13
C ILE A 38 9.50 0.71 -3.28
N ARG A 39 10.20 1.30 -4.22
CA ARG A 39 10.86 0.60 -5.33
C ARG A 39 12.35 0.87 -5.24
N ARG A 40 13.15 -0.18 -5.28
CA ARG A 40 14.62 -0.09 -5.27
C ARG A 40 15.19 -0.68 -6.53
N THR A 41 16.13 0.01 -7.11
CA THR A 41 16.90 -0.48 -8.26
C THR A 41 18.35 -0.64 -7.83
N GLN A 42 18.89 -1.82 -8.03
CA GLN A 42 20.30 -2.12 -7.74
C GLN A 42 21.20 -1.27 -8.62
N VAL A 43 22.27 -0.76 -8.04
CA VAL A 43 23.29 -0.02 -8.78
C VAL A 43 24.43 -0.96 -9.12
N LEU A 44 24.67 -1.15 -10.41
CA LEU A 44 25.83 -1.88 -10.92
C LEU A 44 26.97 -0.90 -11.15
N GLN A 45 28.13 -1.19 -10.61
CA GLN A 45 29.34 -0.39 -10.80
C GLN A 45 30.27 -1.11 -11.76
N HIS A 46 30.77 -0.40 -12.73
CA HIS A 46 31.75 -0.89 -13.69
C HIS A 46 32.85 0.15 -13.87
N ARG A 47 34.08 -0.31 -14.00
CA ARG A 47 35.26 0.52 -14.26
C ARG A 47 36.19 -0.21 -15.22
N GLU A 48 36.59 0.50 -16.28
CA GLU A 48 37.63 0.07 -17.18
C GLU A 48 38.99 0.61 -16.73
N GLY A 49 40.09 -0.07 -17.10
CA GLY A 49 41.41 0.32 -16.65
C GLY A 49 41.90 1.70 -17.07
N GLY A 50 41.30 2.28 -18.15
CA GLY A 50 41.57 3.63 -18.63
C GLY A 50 40.64 4.71 -18.06
N ASP A 51 39.67 4.33 -17.22
CA ASP A 51 38.74 5.28 -16.63
C ASP A 51 39.43 6.17 -15.58
N PRO A 52 38.97 7.43 -15.43
CA PRO A 52 39.42 8.28 -14.31
C PRO A 52 39.03 7.66 -12.96
N SER A 53 39.38 8.31 -11.85
CA SER A 53 39.19 7.78 -10.49
C SER A 53 37.74 7.47 -10.07
N SER A 54 36.73 7.86 -10.88
CA SER A 54 35.32 7.57 -10.67
C SER A 54 34.86 6.33 -11.42
N THR A 55 33.96 5.58 -10.80
CA THR A 55 33.31 4.41 -11.40
C THR A 55 32.07 4.79 -12.20
N ARG A 56 31.77 4.06 -13.28
CA ARG A 56 30.50 4.16 -14.00
C ARG A 56 29.42 3.39 -13.23
N LYS A 57 28.23 3.94 -13.20
CA LYS A 57 27.07 3.35 -12.52
C LYS A 57 25.94 3.11 -13.52
N SER A 58 25.38 1.92 -13.52
CA SER A 58 24.24 1.55 -14.34
C SER A 58 23.16 0.85 -13.50
N PRO A 59 21.88 0.89 -13.92
CA PRO A 59 20.81 0.22 -13.21
C PRO A 59 20.91 -1.30 -13.38
N GLY A 60 20.70 -2.03 -12.28
CA GLY A 60 20.56 -3.48 -12.25
C GLY A 60 19.12 -3.91 -12.07
N LEU A 61 18.90 -4.92 -11.23
CA LEU A 61 17.57 -5.43 -10.91
C LEU A 61 16.76 -4.41 -10.10
N THR A 62 15.46 -4.37 -10.40
CA THR A 62 14.50 -3.55 -9.65
C THR A 62 13.62 -4.45 -8.81
N GLU A 63 13.47 -4.11 -7.54
CA GLU A 63 12.65 -4.82 -6.56
C GLU A 63 11.66 -3.87 -5.92
N TYR A 64 10.51 -4.42 -5.55
CA TYR A 64 9.46 -3.72 -4.82
C TYR A 64 9.39 -4.27 -3.40
N GLU A 65 9.42 -3.38 -2.41
CA GLU A 65 9.29 -3.78 -1.02
C GLU A 65 7.85 -4.20 -0.71
N PRO A 66 7.67 -5.23 0.14
CA PRO A 66 6.34 -5.59 0.63
C PRO A 66 5.66 -4.43 1.34
N ILE A 67 4.34 -4.39 1.27
CA ILE A 67 3.53 -3.43 2.02
C ILE A 67 2.83 -4.11 3.19
N THR A 68 2.67 -3.37 4.28
CA THR A 68 1.96 -3.84 5.47
C THR A 68 0.70 -3.01 5.66
N LEU A 69 -0.43 -3.69 5.86
CA LEU A 69 -1.71 -3.09 6.21
C LEU A 69 -2.03 -3.42 7.65
N GLU A 70 -2.42 -2.40 8.42
CA GLU A 70 -2.80 -2.54 9.81
C GLU A 70 -4.24 -2.10 10.00
N ARG A 71 -4.98 -2.85 10.81
CA ARG A 71 -6.31 -2.46 11.29
C ARG A 71 -6.58 -2.97 12.70
N GLY A 72 -7.57 -2.38 13.39
CA GLY A 72 -8.04 -2.91 14.67
C GLY A 72 -8.61 -4.31 14.51
N VAL A 73 -8.40 -5.17 15.53
CA VAL A 73 -8.98 -6.52 15.55
C VAL A 73 -10.50 -6.41 15.63
N THR A 74 -11.18 -7.03 14.69
CA THR A 74 -12.65 -7.08 14.57
C THR A 74 -13.10 -8.46 14.14
N HIS A 75 -14.41 -8.68 14.03
CA HIS A 75 -14.98 -9.90 13.46
C HIS A 75 -15.02 -9.93 11.94
N ASP A 76 -14.47 -8.92 11.27
CA ASP A 76 -14.33 -8.90 9.82
C ASP A 76 -13.21 -9.87 9.39
N LEU A 77 -13.57 -10.84 8.58
CA LEU A 77 -12.71 -11.95 8.17
C LEU A 77 -11.91 -11.69 6.87
N GLU A 78 -11.97 -10.51 6.30
CA GLU A 78 -11.33 -10.25 4.99
C GLU A 78 -9.83 -10.54 4.99
N PHE A 79 -9.11 -10.14 6.04
CA PHE A 79 -7.67 -10.40 6.17
C PHE A 79 -7.39 -11.90 6.33
N GLU A 80 -8.12 -12.54 7.22
CA GLU A 80 -7.99 -13.97 7.49
C GLU A 80 -8.31 -14.82 6.26
N GLN A 81 -9.42 -14.53 5.60
CA GLN A 81 -9.85 -15.26 4.40
C GLN A 81 -8.82 -15.13 3.27
N TRP A 82 -8.22 -13.98 3.09
CA TRP A 82 -7.18 -13.81 2.10
C TRP A 82 -5.90 -14.55 2.48
N ALA A 83 -5.46 -14.45 3.73
CA ALA A 83 -4.31 -15.18 4.23
C ALA A 83 -4.48 -16.71 4.10
N ASN A 84 -5.69 -17.20 4.37
CA ASN A 84 -6.02 -18.63 4.26
C ASN A 84 -6.01 -19.15 2.81
N LYS A 85 -6.07 -18.29 1.81
CA LYS A 85 -5.88 -18.69 0.41
C LYS A 85 -4.45 -19.14 0.09
N VAL A 86 -3.48 -18.69 0.87
CA VAL A 86 -2.09 -19.11 0.73
C VAL A 86 -1.82 -20.36 1.54
N TRP A 87 -2.37 -20.43 2.75
CA TRP A 87 -2.24 -21.59 3.63
C TRP A 87 -3.43 -21.66 4.58
N ASN A 88 -4.07 -22.81 4.66
CA ASN A 88 -5.22 -23.01 5.53
C ASN A 88 -5.07 -24.31 6.32
N TYR A 89 -4.91 -24.20 7.64
CA TYR A 89 -4.81 -25.35 8.53
C TYR A 89 -6.04 -26.27 8.48
N GLY A 90 -7.23 -25.70 8.32
CA GLY A 90 -8.49 -26.45 8.24
C GLY A 90 -8.66 -27.27 6.96
N ALA A 91 -7.81 -27.07 5.95
CA ALA A 91 -7.85 -27.84 4.70
C ALA A 91 -7.25 -29.25 4.79
N GLY A 92 -6.69 -29.64 5.94
CA GLY A 92 -6.16 -30.96 6.19
C GLY A 92 -4.65 -31.11 5.97
N LEU A 93 -4.20 -32.34 5.79
CA LEU A 93 -2.79 -32.66 5.60
C LEU A 93 -2.27 -32.05 4.31
N GLY A 94 -1.22 -31.23 4.43
CA GLY A 94 -0.56 -30.60 3.30
C GLY A 94 -1.06 -29.21 2.95
N SER A 95 -2.16 -28.76 3.55
CA SER A 95 -2.70 -27.39 3.36
C SER A 95 -2.72 -26.98 1.89
N GLU A 96 -3.22 -27.88 1.03
CA GLU A 96 -3.26 -27.68 -0.40
C GLU A 96 -4.07 -26.41 -0.74
N VAL A 97 -3.38 -25.46 -1.37
CA VAL A 97 -3.96 -24.20 -1.82
C VAL A 97 -3.81 -24.07 -3.32
N SER A 98 -4.84 -23.50 -3.95
CA SER A 98 -4.80 -23.22 -5.37
C SER A 98 -4.00 -21.95 -5.62
N LEU A 99 -2.99 -22.03 -6.48
CA LEU A 99 -2.26 -20.85 -6.95
C LEU A 99 -3.08 -19.98 -7.93
N ARG A 100 -4.31 -20.38 -8.22
CA ARG A 100 -5.17 -19.70 -9.18
C ARG A 100 -5.74 -18.39 -8.66
N ASP A 101 -6.24 -18.38 -7.42
CA ASP A 101 -7.09 -17.29 -6.92
C ASP A 101 -6.53 -16.58 -5.67
N PHE A 102 -5.27 -16.77 -5.34
CA PHE A 102 -4.70 -16.17 -4.13
C PHE A 102 -4.16 -14.75 -4.34
N ARG A 103 -3.85 -14.38 -5.59
CA ARG A 103 -3.40 -13.03 -5.93
C ARG A 103 -4.56 -12.08 -6.17
N LYS A 104 -4.41 -10.86 -5.67
CA LYS A 104 -5.36 -9.77 -5.88
C LYS A 104 -4.61 -8.49 -6.22
N ASP A 105 -5.27 -7.65 -7.02
CA ASP A 105 -4.81 -6.29 -7.22
C ASP A 105 -5.39 -5.38 -6.13
N VAL A 106 -4.55 -4.54 -5.55
CA VAL A 106 -4.93 -3.61 -4.49
C VAL A 106 -4.86 -2.19 -5.03
N VAL A 107 -5.87 -1.41 -4.73
CA VAL A 107 -5.90 0.02 -5.05
C VAL A 107 -5.79 0.80 -3.74
N LEU A 108 -4.80 1.68 -3.66
CA LEU A 108 -4.63 2.62 -2.58
C LEU A 108 -5.11 3.99 -3.06
N GLU A 109 -6.18 4.48 -2.49
CA GLU A 109 -6.76 5.78 -2.80
C GLU A 109 -6.37 6.82 -1.76
N PHE A 110 -6.02 7.98 -2.23
CA PHE A 110 -5.53 9.10 -1.43
C PHE A 110 -6.42 10.31 -1.65
N TYR A 111 -6.89 10.91 -0.54
CA TYR A 111 -7.89 11.98 -0.56
C TYR A 111 -7.30 13.31 -0.09
N ASN A 112 -7.85 14.40 -0.61
CA ASN A 112 -7.56 15.74 -0.12
C ASN A 112 -8.36 16.07 1.16
N GLU A 113 -8.17 17.26 1.69
CA GLU A 113 -8.85 17.72 2.90
C GLU A 113 -10.38 17.85 2.70
N ALA A 114 -10.82 18.13 1.48
CA ALA A 114 -12.23 18.21 1.13
C ALA A 114 -12.91 16.84 0.93
N GLY A 115 -12.16 15.74 1.07
CA GLY A 115 -12.68 14.38 0.89
C GLY A 115 -12.81 13.95 -0.57
N GLN A 116 -12.19 14.65 -1.49
CA GLN A 116 -12.16 14.30 -2.91
C GLN A 116 -10.98 13.39 -3.20
N LEU A 117 -11.16 12.43 -4.12
CA LEU A 117 -10.07 11.55 -4.59
C LEU A 117 -9.00 12.37 -5.31
N ALA A 118 -7.80 12.40 -4.74
CA ALA A 118 -6.67 13.16 -5.27
C ALA A 118 -5.73 12.31 -6.11
N MET A 119 -5.42 11.11 -5.64
CA MET A 119 -4.53 10.15 -6.31
C MET A 119 -4.98 8.73 -6.03
N ALA A 120 -4.63 7.83 -6.93
CA ALA A 120 -4.74 6.41 -6.69
C ALA A 120 -3.48 5.70 -7.16
N TYR A 121 -3.10 4.66 -6.45
CA TYR A 121 -2.02 3.75 -6.82
C TYR A 121 -2.58 2.34 -6.97
N LYS A 122 -2.24 1.69 -8.07
CA LYS A 122 -2.57 0.29 -8.32
C LYS A 122 -1.36 -0.56 -7.98
N ILE A 123 -1.57 -1.56 -7.15
CA ILE A 123 -0.55 -2.50 -6.69
C ILE A 123 -0.93 -3.87 -7.22
N TYR A 124 -0.06 -4.46 -8.02
CA TYR A 124 -0.39 -5.63 -8.83
C TYR A 124 0.04 -6.93 -8.18
N ARG A 125 -0.83 -7.94 -8.34
CA ARG A 125 -0.56 -9.32 -8.01
C ARG A 125 -0.08 -9.52 -6.57
N CYS A 126 -0.81 -8.91 -5.65
CA CYS A 126 -0.55 -8.99 -4.22
C CYS A 126 -1.02 -10.33 -3.64
N TRP A 127 -0.27 -10.85 -2.71
CA TRP A 127 -0.68 -11.98 -1.88
C TRP A 127 -0.11 -11.83 -0.47
N VAL A 128 -0.75 -12.49 0.48
CA VAL A 128 -0.39 -12.37 1.90
C VAL A 128 0.77 -13.30 2.22
N SER A 129 1.93 -12.73 2.56
CA SER A 129 3.12 -13.47 2.99
C SER A 129 3.18 -13.65 4.49
N GLU A 130 2.59 -12.73 5.26
CA GLU A 130 2.54 -12.75 6.72
C GLU A 130 1.19 -12.25 7.21
N TYR A 131 0.63 -12.95 8.17
CA TYR A 131 -0.61 -12.57 8.83
C TYR A 131 -0.45 -12.63 10.35
N GLU A 132 -0.52 -11.47 10.98
CA GLU A 132 -0.56 -11.32 12.43
C GLU A 132 -2.02 -11.15 12.87
N ALA A 133 -2.62 -12.25 13.31
CA ALA A 133 -4.04 -12.30 13.68
C ALA A 133 -4.33 -11.55 15.00
N LEU A 134 -3.43 -11.66 15.95
CA LEU A 134 -3.48 -10.99 17.24
C LEU A 134 -2.10 -10.43 17.58
N PRO A 135 -2.03 -9.20 18.12
CA PRO A 135 -0.79 -8.69 18.67
C PRO A 135 -0.42 -9.41 19.97
N ALA A 136 0.75 -9.10 20.51
CA ALA A 136 1.07 -9.49 21.88
C ALA A 136 0.05 -8.90 22.85
N LEU A 137 -0.51 -9.76 23.71
CA LEU A 137 -1.53 -9.38 24.68
C LEU A 137 -0.89 -9.22 26.06
N ASP A 138 -1.05 -8.05 26.68
CA ASP A 138 -0.54 -7.75 28.01
C ASP A 138 -1.62 -6.99 28.79
N ALA A 139 -2.12 -7.62 29.88
CA ALA A 139 -3.15 -7.03 30.71
C ALA A 139 -2.71 -5.77 31.48
N ASN A 140 -1.41 -5.55 31.61
CA ASN A 140 -0.83 -4.39 32.30
C ASN A 140 -0.58 -3.18 31.37
N HIS A 141 -0.70 -3.36 30.06
CA HIS A 141 -0.50 -2.31 29.08
C HIS A 141 -1.77 -2.11 28.25
N PRO A 142 -2.62 -1.12 28.63
CA PRO A 142 -3.84 -0.84 27.89
C PRO A 142 -3.51 -0.31 26.50
N GLY A 143 -4.18 -0.84 25.50
CA GLY A 143 -4.02 -0.43 24.10
C GLY A 143 -5.03 -1.09 23.20
N VAL A 144 -5.10 -0.63 21.96
CA VAL A 144 -5.95 -1.23 20.92
C VAL A 144 -5.23 -2.42 20.32
N ALA A 145 -5.92 -3.56 20.23
CA ALA A 145 -5.40 -4.72 19.54
C ALA A 145 -5.42 -4.47 18.02
N ILE A 146 -4.27 -4.58 17.39
CA ILE A 146 -4.07 -4.35 15.96
C ILE A 146 -3.68 -5.66 15.28
N GLN A 147 -4.36 -5.99 14.21
CA GLN A 147 -3.95 -7.08 13.30
C GLN A 147 -3.25 -6.51 12.07
N LYS A 148 -2.35 -7.30 11.49
CA LYS A 148 -1.55 -6.89 10.34
C LYS A 148 -1.53 -7.97 9.28
N ILE A 149 -1.48 -7.52 8.02
CA ILE A 149 -1.09 -8.37 6.90
C ILE A 149 0.08 -7.74 6.17
N THR A 150 1.02 -8.57 5.74
CA THR A 150 2.10 -8.15 4.86
C THR A 150 1.83 -8.72 3.47
N LEU A 151 1.78 -7.84 2.49
CA LEU A 151 1.52 -8.17 1.09
C LEU A 151 2.81 -8.10 0.28
N VAL A 152 3.14 -9.20 -0.36
CA VAL A 152 4.14 -9.24 -1.41
C VAL A 152 3.45 -8.97 -2.73
N HIS A 153 4.06 -8.19 -3.60
CA HIS A 153 3.49 -7.81 -4.88
C HIS A 153 4.55 -7.74 -5.98
N GLU A 154 4.11 -7.65 -7.22
CA GLU A 154 5.01 -7.62 -8.38
C GLU A 154 5.26 -6.21 -8.92
N GLY A 155 4.66 -5.20 -8.34
CA GLY A 155 4.87 -3.81 -8.69
C GLY A 155 3.67 -2.92 -8.39
N TRP A 156 3.87 -1.64 -8.50
CA TRP A 156 2.83 -0.63 -8.37
C TRP A 156 3.03 0.50 -9.37
N GLU A 157 1.94 1.16 -9.71
CA GLU A 157 1.97 2.36 -10.53
C GLU A 157 0.90 3.36 -10.08
N ARG A 158 1.13 4.63 -10.38
CA ARG A 158 0.11 5.67 -10.20
C ARG A 158 -0.97 5.53 -11.26
N ASP A 159 -2.22 5.64 -10.87
CA ASP A 159 -3.34 5.72 -11.80
C ASP A 159 -3.49 7.14 -12.33
N TYR A 160 -2.99 7.39 -13.54
CA TYR A 160 -3.08 8.70 -14.18
C TYR A 160 -4.47 9.04 -14.71
N ALA A 161 -5.41 8.09 -14.68
CA ALA A 161 -6.82 8.36 -15.00
C ALA A 161 -7.54 9.16 -13.90
N VAL A 162 -6.96 9.24 -12.71
CA VAL A 162 -7.46 10.08 -11.62
C VAL A 162 -6.85 11.47 -11.75
N PRO A 163 -7.63 12.48 -12.18
CA PRO A 163 -7.14 13.85 -12.31
C PRO A 163 -7.04 14.54 -10.95
N GLU A 164 -6.28 15.64 -10.91
CA GLU A 164 -6.30 16.55 -9.77
C GLU A 164 -7.73 17.12 -9.59
N PRO A 165 -8.38 16.96 -8.42
CA PRO A 165 -9.72 17.47 -8.20
C PRO A 165 -9.70 19.00 -8.04
N VAL A 166 -10.76 19.65 -8.53
CA VAL A 166 -11.00 21.07 -8.26
C VAL A 166 -11.47 21.20 -6.80
N GLU A 167 -10.73 21.94 -5.99
CA GLU A 167 -11.12 22.18 -4.61
C GLU A 167 -12.38 23.07 -4.55
N PRO A 168 -13.40 22.68 -3.75
CA PRO A 168 -14.61 23.48 -3.63
C PRO A 168 -14.32 24.77 -2.88
N SER A 169 -14.88 25.90 -3.35
CA SER A 169 -14.91 27.10 -2.54
C SER A 169 -16.04 26.98 -1.49
N ILE A 170 -15.70 27.13 -0.24
CA ILE A 170 -16.69 27.19 0.84
C ILE A 170 -17.17 28.64 0.94
N THR A 171 -18.38 28.87 0.47
CA THR A 171 -19.06 30.18 0.70
C THR A 171 -19.65 30.14 2.11
N GLU A 172 -19.27 31.09 2.95
CA GLU A 172 -19.89 31.21 4.26
C GLU A 172 -21.42 31.44 4.10
N PRO A 173 -22.28 30.77 4.88
CA PRO A 173 -23.69 31.04 4.84
C PRO A 173 -23.94 32.49 5.29
N THR A 174 -24.57 33.23 4.43
CA THR A 174 -25.02 34.61 4.73
C THR A 174 -26.17 34.62 5.73
#